data_c8ed42b4383e0caa20842c4a1b4a2ee5
#
_entry.id   c8ed42b4383e0caa20842c4a1b4a2ee5
#
_cell.length_a   1.000
_cell.length_b   1.000
_cell.length_c   1.000
_cell.angle_alpha   90.00
_cell.angle_beta   90.00
_cell.angle_gamma   90.00
#
_symmetry.space_group_name_H-M   'P 1'
#
loop_
_entity.id
_entity.type
_entity.pdbx_description
1 polymer ?
#
loop_
_entity_poly.entity_id
_entity_poly.type
_entity_poly.pdbx_seq_one_letter_code
_entity_poly.pdbx_strand_id
1 'polypeptide(L)'
;LINDKESTIGKLISDQGSTINSLNKDTIRMIENTDRLTNILNSPNRRGKYGEMDLKSLLDLVEFKENTHYLKGKQISNGKIPDFTFKLPDNKVVHVDCKFSTSEAGVLYESIKKMKENLDDETNDEKYQNLEKEYKKEVDKFIAATRGQIDDLVDREYAGADENTLDFAFLYLPTESSYAFLIEQRVKYEERKNKFDDPLLHYALKRNIILTNPSL
;
A
#
# COMPACT_ATOMS: atom_id res chain seq x y z
N LEU A 1 -40.91 -35.61 32.30
CA LEU A 1 -39.94 -34.65 32.89
C LEU A 1 -38.46 -35.05 32.66
N ILE A 2 -38.07 -36.34 32.77
CA ILE A 2 -36.69 -36.80 32.49
C ILE A 2 -36.45 -36.86 30.99
N ASN A 3 -37.34 -37.47 30.22
CA ASN A 3 -37.27 -37.59 28.76
C ASN A 3 -37.25 -36.24 28.03
N ASP A 4 -37.95 -35.24 28.56
CA ASP A 4 -37.96 -33.88 27.96
C ASP A 4 -36.61 -33.16 28.13
N LYS A 5 -35.94 -33.40 29.27
CA LYS A 5 -34.61 -32.85 29.50
C LYS A 5 -33.53 -33.50 28.64
N GLU A 6 -33.59 -34.83 28.44
CA GLU A 6 -32.65 -35.55 27.57
C GLU A 6 -32.81 -35.11 26.10
N SER A 7 -34.05 -34.93 25.63
CA SER A 7 -34.32 -34.37 24.28
C SER A 7 -33.78 -32.98 24.11
N THR A 8 -33.92 -32.13 25.12
CA THR A 8 -33.43 -30.73 25.08
C THR A 8 -31.91 -30.68 25.07
N ILE A 9 -31.24 -31.51 25.90
CA ILE A 9 -29.77 -31.61 25.94
C ILE A 9 -29.24 -32.11 24.59
N GLY A 10 -29.88 -33.14 24.01
CA GLY A 10 -29.51 -33.67 22.71
C GLY A 10 -29.57 -32.62 21.59
N LYS A 11 -30.60 -31.77 21.59
CA LYS A 11 -30.71 -30.62 20.64
C LYS A 11 -29.61 -29.58 20.87
N LEU A 12 -29.33 -29.21 22.11
CA LEU A 12 -28.28 -28.25 22.43
C LEU A 12 -26.89 -28.75 21.99
N ILE A 13 -26.59 -30.01 22.19
CA ILE A 13 -25.33 -30.65 21.74
C ILE A 13 -25.24 -30.64 20.21
N SER A 14 -26.33 -30.94 19.51
CA SER A 14 -26.40 -30.90 18.04
C SER A 14 -26.18 -29.48 17.51
N ASP A 15 -26.84 -28.48 18.10
CA ASP A 15 -26.72 -27.07 17.73
C ASP A 15 -25.32 -26.54 18.00
N GLN A 16 -24.71 -26.88 19.14
CA GLN A 16 -23.30 -26.56 19.41
C GLN A 16 -22.35 -27.24 18.42
N GLY A 17 -22.58 -28.49 18.06
CA GLY A 17 -21.80 -29.20 17.07
C GLY A 17 -21.86 -28.54 15.68
N SER A 18 -23.04 -28.06 15.27
CA SER A 18 -23.22 -27.35 14.02
C SER A 18 -22.52 -25.97 14.03
N THR A 19 -22.59 -25.27 15.17
CA THR A 19 -21.91 -23.97 15.36
C THR A 19 -20.38 -24.12 15.33
N ILE A 20 -19.85 -25.16 16.03
CA ILE A 20 -18.40 -25.44 15.99
C ILE A 20 -17.93 -25.79 14.58
N ASN A 21 -18.70 -26.56 13.83
CA ASN A 21 -18.36 -26.89 12.44
C ASN A 21 -18.39 -25.66 11.51
N SER A 22 -19.32 -24.73 11.74
CA SER A 22 -19.37 -23.46 11.02
C SER A 22 -18.15 -22.61 11.35
N LEU A 23 -17.83 -22.43 12.61
CA LEU A 23 -16.66 -21.67 13.08
C LEU A 23 -15.35 -22.26 12.53
N ASN A 24 -15.21 -23.59 12.51
CA ASN A 24 -14.05 -24.25 11.92
C ASN A 24 -13.92 -23.95 10.42
N LYS A 25 -15.02 -23.97 9.65
CA LYS A 25 -15.00 -23.61 8.23
C LYS A 25 -14.61 -22.14 8.01
N ASP A 26 -15.14 -21.26 8.82
CA ASP A 26 -14.83 -19.84 8.73
C ASP A 26 -13.37 -19.57 9.12
N THR A 27 -12.85 -20.26 10.13
CA THR A 27 -11.43 -20.21 10.52
C THR A 27 -10.52 -20.71 9.41
N ILE A 28 -10.85 -21.82 8.75
CA ILE A 28 -10.07 -22.35 7.62
C ILE A 28 -10.07 -21.33 6.46
N ARG A 29 -11.23 -20.75 6.12
CA ARG A 29 -11.32 -19.71 5.09
C ARG A 29 -10.50 -18.47 5.44
N MET A 30 -10.47 -18.10 6.72
CA MET A 30 -9.67 -16.97 7.20
C MET A 30 -8.17 -17.24 7.05
N ILE A 31 -7.72 -18.45 7.39
CA ILE A 31 -6.33 -18.91 7.19
C ILE A 31 -5.98 -18.91 5.70
N GLU A 32 -6.81 -19.51 4.85
CA GLU A 32 -6.58 -19.52 3.39
C GLU A 32 -6.51 -18.12 2.79
N ASN A 33 -7.36 -17.20 3.23
CA ASN A 33 -7.33 -15.80 2.79
C ASN A 33 -6.07 -15.08 3.29
N THR A 34 -5.65 -15.34 4.52
CA THR A 34 -4.40 -14.81 5.09
C THR A 34 -3.19 -15.33 4.33
N ASP A 35 -3.14 -16.62 4.01
CA ASP A 35 -2.07 -17.22 3.20
C ASP A 35 -2.05 -16.66 1.77
N ARG A 36 -3.21 -16.43 1.17
CA ARG A 36 -3.31 -15.77 -0.15
C ARG A 36 -2.79 -14.34 -0.10
N LEU A 37 -3.17 -13.56 0.91
CA LEU A 37 -2.66 -12.20 1.12
C LEU A 37 -1.14 -12.22 1.34
N THR A 38 -0.64 -13.11 2.17
CA THR A 38 0.80 -13.30 2.42
C THR A 38 1.54 -13.66 1.13
N ASN A 39 0.98 -14.54 0.31
CA ASN A 39 1.55 -14.89 -1.00
C ASN A 39 1.51 -13.73 -2.01
N ILE A 40 0.49 -12.88 -1.97
CA ILE A 40 0.42 -11.64 -2.76
C ILE A 40 1.51 -10.68 -2.29
N LEU A 41 1.62 -10.50 -0.98
CA LEU A 41 2.61 -9.62 -0.37
C LEU A 41 4.06 -10.10 -0.57
N ASN A 42 4.29 -11.39 -0.73
CA ASN A 42 5.62 -11.98 -0.93
C ASN A 42 6.09 -12.00 -2.40
N SER A 43 5.24 -11.63 -3.38
CA SER A 43 5.59 -11.62 -4.80
C SER A 43 5.61 -10.21 -5.38
N PRO A 44 6.77 -9.69 -5.86
CA PRO A 44 6.86 -8.33 -6.43
C PRO A 44 5.83 -8.06 -7.54
N ASN A 45 5.67 -9.01 -8.47
CA ASN A 45 4.73 -8.88 -9.58
C ASN A 45 3.26 -8.86 -9.14
N ARG A 46 2.92 -9.58 -8.07
CA ARG A 46 1.53 -9.62 -7.55
C ARG A 46 1.18 -8.37 -6.78
N ARG A 47 2.15 -7.77 -6.11
CA ARG A 47 1.98 -6.51 -5.39
C ARG A 47 1.68 -5.33 -6.31
N GLY A 48 2.44 -5.20 -7.41
CA GLY A 48 2.16 -4.17 -8.42
C GLY A 48 0.72 -4.30 -8.93
N LYS A 49 0.31 -5.52 -9.29
CA LYS A 49 -1.07 -5.79 -9.71
C LYS A 49 -2.12 -5.50 -8.64
N TYR A 50 -1.79 -5.66 -7.36
CA TYR A 50 -2.72 -5.33 -6.27
C TYR A 50 -3.02 -3.83 -6.24
N GLY A 51 -2.01 -2.96 -6.30
CA GLY A 51 -2.20 -1.51 -6.35
C GLY A 51 -3.05 -1.06 -7.54
N GLU A 52 -2.81 -1.66 -8.72
CA GLU A 52 -3.64 -1.41 -9.90
C GLU A 52 -5.09 -1.89 -9.72
N MET A 53 -5.28 -3.07 -9.10
CA MET A 53 -6.63 -3.62 -8.83
C MET A 53 -7.38 -2.79 -7.79
N ASP A 54 -6.67 -2.30 -6.77
CA ASP A 54 -7.24 -1.46 -5.72
C ASP A 54 -7.74 -0.13 -6.30
N LEU A 55 -6.88 0.59 -7.02
CA LEU A 55 -7.28 1.83 -7.71
C LEU A 55 -8.43 1.58 -8.69
N LYS A 56 -8.37 0.50 -9.47
CA LYS A 56 -9.46 0.17 -10.38
C LYS A 56 -10.78 -0.06 -9.64
N SER A 57 -10.76 -0.75 -8.51
CA SER A 57 -11.97 -1.00 -7.72
C SER A 57 -12.58 0.30 -7.19
N LEU A 58 -11.74 1.26 -6.79
CA LEU A 58 -12.20 2.60 -6.39
C LEU A 58 -12.83 3.36 -7.57
N LEU A 59 -12.20 3.30 -8.76
CA LEU A 59 -12.73 3.94 -9.97
C LEU A 59 -14.07 3.33 -10.37
N ASP A 60 -14.22 2.01 -10.27
CA ASP A 60 -15.49 1.33 -10.54
C ASP A 60 -16.57 1.74 -9.53
N LEU A 61 -16.22 1.93 -8.25
CA LEU A 61 -17.15 2.37 -7.21
C LEU A 61 -17.72 3.77 -7.47
N VAL A 62 -16.90 4.67 -8.03
CA VAL A 62 -17.33 6.03 -8.41
C VAL A 62 -17.80 6.10 -9.88
N GLU A 63 -18.06 4.96 -10.50
CA GLU A 63 -18.58 4.81 -11.87
C GLU A 63 -17.67 5.40 -12.97
N PHE A 64 -16.36 5.52 -12.69
CA PHE A 64 -15.38 5.90 -13.72
C PHE A 64 -15.18 4.73 -14.70
N LYS A 65 -15.28 5.02 -15.99
CA LYS A 65 -15.21 4.03 -17.05
C LYS A 65 -13.92 4.13 -17.84
N GLU A 66 -13.27 2.98 -18.02
CA GLU A 66 -12.09 2.89 -18.89
C GLU A 66 -12.46 3.36 -20.32
N ASN A 67 -11.47 3.95 -20.98
CA ASN A 67 -11.58 4.63 -22.28
C ASN A 67 -12.41 5.92 -22.29
N THR A 68 -13.27 6.17 -21.30
CA THR A 68 -14.03 7.42 -21.15
C THR A 68 -13.32 8.39 -20.22
N HIS A 69 -13.11 7.98 -18.96
CA HIS A 69 -12.55 8.82 -17.91
C HIS A 69 -11.05 8.60 -17.72
N TYR A 70 -10.58 7.38 -18.01
CA TYR A 70 -9.16 7.02 -17.91
C TYR A 70 -8.78 5.98 -18.97
N LEU A 71 -7.46 5.83 -19.17
CA LEU A 71 -6.85 4.74 -19.93
C LEU A 71 -6.00 3.92 -18.97
N LYS A 72 -5.96 2.60 -19.16
CA LYS A 72 -5.12 1.69 -18.37
C LYS A 72 -4.03 1.06 -19.22
N GLY A 73 -2.77 1.14 -18.77
CA GLY A 73 -1.63 0.48 -19.40
C GLY A 73 -1.42 0.87 -20.85
N LYS A 74 -1.66 2.14 -21.21
CA LYS A 74 -1.46 2.66 -22.57
C LYS A 74 -0.16 3.39 -22.70
N GLN A 75 0.54 3.14 -23.81
CA GLN A 75 1.78 3.83 -24.14
C GLN A 75 1.50 5.32 -24.41
N ILE A 76 2.38 6.17 -23.89
CA ILE A 76 2.35 7.63 -24.05
C ILE A 76 3.44 8.10 -25.01
N SER A 77 3.49 9.39 -25.31
CA SER A 77 4.35 10.02 -26.34
C SER A 77 5.84 9.70 -26.17
N ASN A 78 6.33 9.60 -24.94
CA ASN A 78 7.74 9.27 -24.65
C ASN A 78 8.04 7.75 -24.65
N GLY A 79 7.08 6.93 -25.09
CA GLY A 79 7.23 5.47 -25.17
C GLY A 79 7.06 4.70 -23.86
N LYS A 80 6.82 5.38 -22.75
CA LYS A 80 6.57 4.78 -21.44
C LYS A 80 5.10 4.37 -21.31
N ILE A 81 4.79 3.54 -20.32
CA ILE A 81 3.45 3.01 -20.09
C ILE A 81 3.07 3.26 -18.61
N PRO A 82 2.31 4.32 -18.32
CA PRO A 82 1.73 4.53 -16.99
C PRO A 82 0.69 3.44 -16.67
N ASP A 83 0.50 3.14 -15.40
CA ASP A 83 -0.55 2.21 -14.99
C ASP A 83 -1.94 2.77 -15.31
N PHE A 84 -2.16 4.07 -15.04
CA PHE A 84 -3.37 4.78 -15.43
C PHE A 84 -3.03 6.16 -16.00
N THR A 85 -3.87 6.61 -16.94
CA THR A 85 -3.87 7.98 -17.47
C THR A 85 -5.28 8.53 -17.35
N PHE A 86 -5.51 9.49 -16.47
CA PHE A 86 -6.81 10.14 -16.31
C PHE A 86 -6.99 11.22 -17.36
N LYS A 87 -8.19 11.27 -17.92
CA LYS A 87 -8.62 12.31 -18.85
C LYS A 87 -9.27 13.44 -18.08
N LEU A 88 -8.80 14.64 -18.28
CA LEU A 88 -9.26 15.86 -17.65
C LEU A 88 -9.95 16.76 -18.68
N PRO A 89 -10.68 17.81 -18.24
CA PRO A 89 -11.17 18.85 -19.15
C PRO A 89 -10.05 19.43 -20.03
N ASP A 90 -10.45 20.05 -21.15
CA ASP A 90 -9.55 20.70 -22.10
C ASP A 90 -8.50 19.77 -22.73
N ASN A 91 -8.85 18.49 -22.86
CA ASN A 91 -7.97 17.43 -23.38
C ASN A 91 -6.67 17.22 -22.55
N LYS A 92 -6.64 17.72 -21.33
CA LYS A 92 -5.52 17.47 -20.43
C LYS A 92 -5.54 16.06 -19.90
N VAL A 93 -4.36 15.57 -19.56
CA VAL A 93 -4.19 14.25 -18.93
C VAL A 93 -3.23 14.32 -17.75
N VAL A 94 -3.40 13.38 -16.81
CA VAL A 94 -2.46 13.17 -15.72
C VAL A 94 -2.18 11.67 -15.58
N HIS A 95 -0.93 11.33 -15.37
CA HIS A 95 -0.49 9.95 -15.23
C HIS A 95 -0.40 9.53 -13.79
N VAL A 96 -0.74 8.27 -13.54
CA VAL A 96 -0.71 7.62 -12.21
C VAL A 96 0.09 6.35 -12.33
N ASP A 97 1.04 6.18 -11.45
CA ASP A 97 1.77 4.94 -11.23
C ASP A 97 1.33 4.33 -9.90
N CYS A 98 0.91 3.07 -9.93
CA CYS A 98 0.45 2.35 -8.75
C CYS A 98 1.62 1.56 -8.17
N LYS A 99 2.15 2.05 -7.08
CA LYS A 99 3.15 1.32 -6.32
C LYS A 99 2.54 0.84 -5.01
N PHE A 100 1.97 -0.35 -5.03
CA PHE A 100 1.94 -1.09 -3.78
C PHE A 100 3.41 -1.34 -3.44
N SER A 101 3.90 -0.57 -2.47
CA SER A 101 5.31 -0.44 -2.17
C SER A 101 6.04 -1.74 -2.48
N THR A 102 6.80 -1.67 -3.57
CA THR A 102 7.47 -2.82 -4.15
C THR A 102 8.14 -3.60 -3.04
N SER A 103 8.06 -4.88 -3.14
CA SER A 103 8.69 -5.97 -2.41
C SER A 103 9.30 -5.70 -1.04
N GLU A 104 9.96 -4.59 -0.87
CA GLU A 104 10.69 -4.24 0.34
C GLU A 104 9.89 -3.32 1.25
N ALA A 105 9.28 -2.25 0.74
CA ALA A 105 8.65 -1.25 1.60
C ALA A 105 7.35 -1.74 2.29
N GLY A 106 6.52 -2.57 1.65
CA GLY A 106 5.30 -3.11 2.31
C GLY A 106 5.61 -4.16 3.35
N VAL A 107 6.56 -5.05 3.06
CA VAL A 107 7.06 -6.01 4.06
C VAL A 107 7.77 -5.29 5.19
N LEU A 108 8.56 -4.27 4.85
CA LEU A 108 9.24 -3.42 5.83
C LEU A 108 8.26 -2.65 6.71
N TYR A 109 7.19 -2.11 6.15
CA TYR A 109 6.17 -1.40 6.93
C TYR A 109 5.51 -2.31 7.97
N GLU A 110 5.11 -3.52 7.60
CA GLU A 110 4.55 -4.50 8.55
C GLU A 110 5.57 -4.94 9.62
N SER A 111 6.83 -5.08 9.26
CA SER A 111 7.92 -5.33 10.21
C SER A 111 8.11 -4.17 11.18
N ILE A 112 8.11 -2.93 10.67
CA ILE A 112 8.23 -1.71 11.46
C ILE A 112 7.08 -1.60 12.45
N LYS A 113 5.84 -1.88 12.02
CA LYS A 113 4.66 -1.84 12.89
C LYS A 113 4.79 -2.83 14.04
N LYS A 114 5.15 -4.08 13.77
CA LYS A 114 5.39 -5.10 14.79
C LYS A 114 6.53 -4.74 15.74
N MET A 115 7.61 -4.17 15.23
CA MET A 115 8.72 -3.71 16.06
C MET A 115 8.33 -2.58 16.98
N LYS A 116 7.48 -1.63 16.51
CA LYS A 116 6.95 -0.56 17.33
C LYS A 116 6.07 -1.08 18.46
N GLU A 117 5.18 -2.02 18.17
CA GLU A 117 4.35 -2.69 19.17
C GLU A 117 5.23 -3.38 20.24
N ASN A 118 6.28 -4.08 19.82
CA ASN A 118 7.22 -4.72 20.75
C ASN A 118 8.04 -3.70 21.58
N LEU A 119 8.38 -2.53 21.02
CA LEU A 119 9.05 -1.46 21.73
C LEU A 119 8.17 -0.85 22.81
N ASP A 120 6.88 -0.64 22.52
CA ASP A 120 5.92 -0.07 23.47
C ASP A 120 5.66 -1.01 24.66
N ASP A 121 5.83 -2.33 24.48
CA ASP A 121 5.66 -3.36 25.52
C ASP A 121 6.96 -3.73 26.27
N GLU A 122 8.14 -3.30 25.80
CA GLU A 122 9.42 -3.74 26.36
C GLU A 122 9.86 -2.88 27.54
N THR A 123 10.04 -3.50 28.69
CA THR A 123 10.44 -2.85 29.96
C THR A 123 11.91 -3.02 30.32
N ASN A 124 12.67 -3.83 29.57
CA ASN A 124 14.10 -4.04 29.78
C ASN A 124 14.93 -3.06 28.95
N ASP A 125 15.69 -2.20 29.60
CA ASP A 125 16.45 -1.08 28.96
C ASP A 125 17.43 -1.54 27.87
N GLU A 126 18.14 -2.62 28.07
CA GLU A 126 19.12 -3.11 27.08
C GLU A 126 18.41 -3.67 25.83
N LYS A 127 17.35 -4.42 26.04
CA LYS A 127 16.54 -5.00 24.99
C LYS A 127 15.79 -3.94 24.23
N TYR A 128 15.26 -2.92 24.94
CA TYR A 128 14.64 -1.75 24.33
C TYR A 128 15.61 -1.02 23.40
N GLN A 129 16.84 -0.72 23.84
CA GLN A 129 17.83 -0.04 23.00
C GLN A 129 18.20 -0.83 21.73
N ASN A 130 18.26 -2.16 21.82
CA ASN A 130 18.53 -3.01 20.66
C ASN A 130 17.36 -2.99 19.68
N LEU A 131 16.13 -3.14 20.15
CA LEU A 131 14.91 -3.05 19.33
C LEU A 131 14.77 -1.67 18.70
N GLU A 132 15.08 -0.59 19.43
CA GLU A 132 15.03 0.77 18.89
C GLU A 132 16.03 0.98 17.75
N LYS A 133 17.22 0.41 17.85
CA LYS A 133 18.21 0.46 16.75
C LYS A 133 17.74 -0.31 15.52
N GLU A 134 17.17 -1.49 15.73
CA GLU A 134 16.60 -2.30 14.63
C GLU A 134 15.42 -1.58 13.98
N TYR A 135 14.52 -1.02 14.78
CA TYR A 135 13.39 -0.22 14.30
C TYR A 135 13.87 0.95 13.43
N LYS A 136 14.81 1.77 13.92
CA LYS A 136 15.36 2.88 13.13
C LYS A 136 15.97 2.42 11.81
N LYS A 137 16.70 1.31 11.83
CA LYS A 137 17.30 0.74 10.61
C LYS A 137 16.25 0.32 9.58
N GLU A 138 15.16 -0.29 10.03
CA GLU A 138 14.07 -0.71 9.12
C GLU A 138 13.29 0.51 8.60
N VAL A 139 13.07 1.54 9.43
CA VAL A 139 12.48 2.81 9.00
C VAL A 139 13.34 3.46 7.91
N ASP A 140 14.65 3.55 8.12
CA ASP A 140 15.58 4.14 7.14
C ASP A 140 15.55 3.38 5.80
N LYS A 141 15.49 2.04 5.83
CA LYS A 141 15.32 1.22 4.61
C LYS A 141 14.01 1.50 3.90
N PHE A 142 12.92 1.62 4.68
CA PHE A 142 11.60 1.91 4.13
C PHE A 142 11.56 3.27 3.43
N ILE A 143 12.12 4.30 4.07
CA ILE A 143 12.25 5.64 3.50
C ILE A 143 13.10 5.60 2.22
N ALA A 144 14.24 4.90 2.25
CA ALA A 144 15.12 4.77 1.10
C ALA A 144 14.43 4.06 -0.09
N ALA A 145 13.67 2.99 0.18
CA ALA A 145 12.91 2.27 -0.84
C ALA A 145 11.83 3.15 -1.47
N THR A 146 11.08 3.89 -0.64
CA THR A 146 10.04 4.82 -1.13
C THR A 146 10.64 5.97 -1.93
N ARG A 147 11.77 6.52 -1.47
CA ARG A 147 12.53 7.51 -2.23
C ARG A 147 12.93 6.96 -3.61
N GLY A 148 13.48 5.75 -3.65
CA GLY A 148 13.83 5.10 -4.92
C GLY A 148 12.63 4.99 -5.88
N GLN A 149 11.43 4.69 -5.37
CA GLN A 149 10.21 4.67 -6.19
C GLN A 149 9.84 6.05 -6.75
N ILE A 150 10.03 7.11 -5.95
CA ILE A 150 9.83 8.50 -6.41
C ILE A 150 10.83 8.82 -7.52
N ASP A 151 12.12 8.52 -7.30
CA ASP A 151 13.19 8.78 -8.27
C ASP A 151 12.95 7.99 -9.58
N ASP A 152 12.58 6.71 -9.50
CA ASP A 152 12.19 5.88 -10.65
C ASP A 152 11.02 6.49 -11.44
N LEU A 153 10.06 7.09 -10.75
CA LEU A 153 8.91 7.72 -11.40
C LEU A 153 9.30 9.02 -12.09
N VAL A 154 10.22 9.78 -11.51
CA VAL A 154 10.82 10.97 -12.16
C VAL A 154 11.53 10.56 -13.44
N ASP A 155 12.34 9.49 -13.41
CA ASP A 155 13.08 8.99 -14.57
C ASP A 155 12.18 8.44 -15.70
N ARG A 156 10.90 8.19 -15.38
CA ARG A 156 9.90 7.82 -16.39
C ARG A 156 9.35 9.02 -17.15
N GLU A 157 9.60 10.23 -16.67
CA GLU A 157 9.16 11.47 -17.32
C GLU A 157 7.65 11.49 -17.61
N TYR A 158 6.85 11.06 -16.64
CA TYR A 158 5.39 11.10 -16.78
C TYR A 158 4.82 12.51 -16.64
N ALA A 159 5.43 13.36 -15.79
CA ALA A 159 5.08 14.75 -15.65
C ALA A 159 5.50 15.53 -16.89
N GLY A 160 4.59 16.27 -17.51
CA GLY A 160 4.87 17.08 -18.69
C GLY A 160 5.33 16.27 -19.91
N ALA A 161 4.93 15.01 -20.06
CA ALA A 161 5.36 14.14 -21.16
C ALA A 161 5.04 14.69 -22.55
N ASP A 162 4.00 15.51 -22.67
CA ASP A 162 3.63 16.30 -23.84
C ASP A 162 2.82 17.55 -23.44
N GLU A 163 2.43 18.37 -24.41
CA GLU A 163 1.71 19.64 -24.19
C GLU A 163 0.34 19.47 -23.50
N ASN A 164 -0.25 18.27 -23.55
CA ASN A 164 -1.52 17.97 -22.93
C ASN A 164 -1.36 17.32 -21.55
N THR A 165 -0.16 16.93 -21.19
CA THR A 165 0.13 16.28 -19.91
C THR A 165 0.39 17.34 -18.83
N LEU A 166 -0.20 17.16 -17.65
CA LEU A 166 0.09 18.03 -16.51
C LEU A 166 1.54 17.88 -16.05
N ASP A 167 2.11 18.97 -15.49
CA ASP A 167 3.50 19.02 -15.02
C ASP A 167 3.75 18.24 -13.73
N PHE A 168 2.89 17.31 -13.41
CA PHE A 168 3.05 16.39 -12.27
C PHE A 168 2.43 15.02 -12.58
N ALA A 169 2.86 14.01 -11.82
CA ALA A 169 2.29 12.69 -11.86
C ALA A 169 1.92 12.22 -10.45
N PHE A 170 1.00 11.26 -10.35
CA PHE A 170 0.62 10.67 -9.08
C PHE A 170 1.37 9.36 -8.83
N LEU A 171 1.83 9.20 -7.59
CA LEU A 171 2.26 7.93 -7.04
C LEU A 171 1.18 7.43 -6.07
N TYR A 172 0.42 6.44 -6.50
CA TYR A 172 -0.68 5.87 -5.71
C TYR A 172 -0.18 4.78 -4.78
N LEU A 173 -0.47 4.95 -3.49
CA LEU A 173 -0.14 4.04 -2.40
C LEU A 173 -1.45 3.43 -1.86
N PRO A 174 -1.74 2.14 -2.08
CA PRO A 174 -3.03 1.56 -1.76
C PRO A 174 -3.31 1.36 -0.27
N THR A 175 -2.31 1.62 0.59
CA THR A 175 -2.45 1.43 2.04
C THR A 175 -2.42 2.78 2.75
N GLU A 176 -3.54 3.19 3.33
CA GLU A 176 -3.69 4.45 4.07
C GLU A 176 -2.69 4.57 5.22
N SER A 177 -2.52 3.50 5.99
CA SER A 177 -1.60 3.48 7.13
C SER A 177 -0.13 3.66 6.72
N SER A 178 0.29 3.09 5.59
CA SER A 178 1.65 3.31 5.07
C SER A 178 1.84 4.73 4.54
N TYR A 179 0.81 5.29 3.90
CA TYR A 179 0.82 6.69 3.48
C TYR A 179 0.94 7.64 4.68
N ALA A 180 0.09 7.48 5.71
CA ALA A 180 0.13 8.28 6.93
C ALA A 180 1.50 8.21 7.61
N PHE A 181 2.11 7.01 7.69
CA PHE A 181 3.45 6.85 8.22
C PHE A 181 4.50 7.59 7.38
N LEU A 182 4.42 7.49 6.04
CA LEU A 182 5.41 8.09 5.13
C LEU A 182 5.41 9.61 5.14
N ILE A 183 4.24 10.26 5.25
CA ILE A 183 4.16 11.72 5.25
C ILE A 183 4.81 12.35 6.49
N GLU A 184 4.95 11.59 7.58
CA GLU A 184 5.64 12.00 8.80
C GLU A 184 7.17 11.85 8.69
N GLN A 185 7.67 11.11 7.70
CA GLN A 185 9.09 10.80 7.58
C GLN A 185 9.87 11.90 6.87
N ARG A 186 11.16 11.93 7.16
CA ARG A 186 12.11 12.84 6.52
C ARG A 186 13.13 12.06 5.71
N VAL A 187 13.58 12.65 4.62
CA VAL A 187 14.58 12.06 3.73
C VAL A 187 15.79 12.97 3.64
N LYS A 188 16.97 12.37 3.81
CA LYS A 188 18.27 13.04 3.62
C LYS A 188 18.79 12.72 2.23
N TYR A 189 19.18 13.76 1.49
CA TYR A 189 19.72 13.62 0.14
C TYR A 189 20.70 14.73 -0.19
N GLU A 190 21.46 14.57 -1.26
CA GLU A 190 22.43 15.55 -1.73
C GLU A 190 22.13 15.89 -3.20
N GLU A 191 22.04 17.18 -3.50
CA GLU A 191 21.90 17.70 -4.84
C GLU A 191 22.87 18.86 -5.06
N ARG A 192 23.64 18.83 -6.15
CA ARG A 192 24.61 19.88 -6.52
C ARG A 192 25.53 20.28 -5.37
N LYS A 193 26.00 19.28 -4.59
CA LYS A 193 26.86 19.42 -3.40
C LYS A 193 26.19 20.06 -2.17
N ASN A 194 24.87 20.25 -2.20
CA ASN A 194 24.10 20.70 -1.04
C ASN A 194 23.42 19.48 -0.39
N LYS A 195 23.47 19.44 0.93
CA LYS A 195 22.78 18.42 1.73
C LYS A 195 21.42 18.96 2.15
N PHE A 196 20.41 18.13 1.97
CA PHE A 196 19.02 18.42 2.32
C PHE A 196 18.51 17.42 3.34
N ASP A 197 17.58 17.87 4.14
CA ASP A 197 16.79 17.05 5.06
C ASP A 197 15.35 17.56 4.99
N ASP A 198 14.56 16.97 4.11
CA ASP A 198 13.19 17.39 3.82
C ASP A 198 12.17 16.35 4.31
N PRO A 199 10.94 16.77 4.64
CA PRO A 199 9.82 15.84 4.68
C PRO A 199 9.72 15.07 3.37
N LEU A 200 9.45 13.76 3.44
CA LEU A 200 9.36 12.92 2.23
C LEU A 200 8.31 13.43 1.24
N LEU A 201 7.20 13.97 1.76
CA LEU A 201 6.18 14.60 0.93
C LEU A 201 6.75 15.80 0.14
N HIS A 202 7.57 16.66 0.77
CA HIS A 202 8.21 17.78 0.10
C HIS A 202 9.24 17.31 -0.94
N TYR A 203 9.96 16.22 -0.62
CA TYR A 203 10.89 15.59 -1.57
C TYR A 203 10.18 15.16 -2.85
N ALA A 204 9.01 14.53 -2.73
CA ALA A 204 8.20 14.13 -3.87
C ALA A 204 7.65 15.35 -4.65
N LEU A 205 7.06 16.33 -3.94
CA LEU A 205 6.48 17.52 -4.56
C LEU A 205 7.51 18.36 -5.33
N LYS A 206 8.74 18.52 -4.80
CA LYS A 206 9.86 19.18 -5.51
C LYS A 206 10.23 18.50 -6.84
N ARG A 207 9.80 17.25 -7.03
CA ARG A 207 10.03 16.43 -8.22
C ARG A 207 8.78 16.25 -9.07
N ASN A 208 7.76 17.08 -8.80
CA ASN A 208 6.47 17.01 -9.47
C ASN A 208 5.76 15.65 -9.30
N ILE A 209 6.01 14.97 -8.20
CA ILE A 209 5.31 13.73 -7.82
C ILE A 209 4.39 14.01 -6.64
N ILE A 210 3.12 13.67 -6.78
CA ILE A 210 2.09 13.79 -5.75
C ILE A 210 1.82 12.39 -5.19
N LEU A 211 2.10 12.21 -3.89
CA LEU A 211 1.72 10.98 -3.21
C LEU A 211 0.22 11.00 -2.93
N THR A 212 -0.47 9.92 -3.24
CA THR A 212 -1.91 9.78 -2.99
C THR A 212 -2.26 8.38 -2.50
N ASN A 213 -3.44 8.23 -1.90
CA ASN A 213 -3.96 7.00 -1.34
C ASN A 213 -5.49 6.89 -1.57
N PRO A 214 -6.15 5.79 -1.16
CA PRO A 214 -7.60 5.61 -1.31
C PRO A 214 -8.48 6.67 -0.66
N SER A 215 -7.96 7.42 0.33
CA SER A 215 -8.73 8.44 1.09
C SER A 215 -8.58 9.85 0.50
N LEU A 216 -7.73 10.05 -0.48
CA LEU A 216 -7.49 11.28 -1.20
C LEU A 216 -7.98 11.18 -2.63
#